data_a82c73b5650c20b8adeccef3a1962b4e
#
_entry.id   a82c73b5650c20b8adeccef3a1962b4e
#
_cell.length_a   1.000
_cell.length_b   1.000
_cell.length_c   1.000
_cell.angle_alpha   90.00
_cell.angle_beta   90.00
_cell.angle_gamma   90.00
#
_symmetry.space_group_name_H-M   'P 1'
#
loop_
_entity.id
_entity.type
_entity.pdbx_description
1 polymer ?
#
loop_
_entity_poly.entity_id
_entity_poly.type
_entity_poly.pdbx_seq_one_letter_code
_entity_poly.pdbx_strand_id
1 'polypeptide(L)'
;MVDRIVKEINICLENDCYISALGMALTLPDICGKAKYPQWKKQNVGLRYKKWYDEYIGFREIPSGPHSEDFSYLSGEVVYSLRNCLLHQGTPNIDNNKITEKRCKMDYFILVINKDEHIISSEFALNHDG
;
A
#
# COMPACT_ATOMS: atom_id res chain seq x y z
N MET A 1 4.93 14.29 14.15
CA MET A 1 5.50 12.94 13.88
C MET A 1 5.38 12.54 12.41
N VAL A 2 4.19 12.69 11.80
CA VAL A 2 3.99 12.33 10.38
C VAL A 2 4.93 13.11 9.46
N ASP A 3 5.06 14.41 9.64
CA ASP A 3 5.97 15.24 8.82
C ASP A 3 7.42 14.75 8.91
N ARG A 4 7.84 14.30 10.08
CA ARG A 4 9.17 13.76 10.27
C ARG A 4 9.35 12.45 9.50
N ILE A 5 8.38 11.57 9.57
CA ILE A 5 8.41 10.29 8.84
C ILE A 5 8.47 10.55 7.33
N VAL A 6 7.65 11.45 6.81
CA VAL A 6 7.64 11.81 5.39
C VAL A 6 9.01 12.36 4.97
N LYS A 7 9.60 13.23 5.79
CA LYS A 7 10.94 13.76 5.53
C LYS A 7 11.98 12.64 5.46
N GLU A 8 11.94 11.70 6.39
CA GLU A 8 12.90 10.58 6.41
C GLU A 8 12.67 9.60 5.26
N ILE A 9 11.43 9.38 4.84
CA ILE A 9 11.13 8.60 3.64
C ILE A 9 11.83 9.24 2.42
N ASN A 10 11.71 10.56 2.27
CA ASN A 10 12.34 11.27 1.16
C ASN A 10 13.86 11.17 1.22
N ILE A 11 14.46 11.27 2.40
CA ILE A 11 15.90 11.07 2.59
C ILE A 11 16.32 9.66 2.18
N CYS A 12 15.54 8.65 2.57
CA CYS A 12 15.81 7.26 2.17
C CYS A 12 15.75 7.10 0.64
N LEU A 13 14.77 7.70 -0.01
CA LEU A 13 14.66 7.65 -1.47
C LEU A 13 15.86 8.31 -2.16
N GLU A 14 16.31 9.45 -1.65
CA GLU A 14 17.47 10.16 -2.19
C GLU A 14 18.77 9.37 -2.01
N ASN A 15 18.84 8.51 -1.01
CA ASN A 15 20.03 7.70 -0.69
C ASN A 15 19.87 6.23 -1.10
N ASP A 16 18.94 5.93 -1.99
CA ASP A 16 18.70 4.57 -2.53
C ASP A 16 18.31 3.53 -1.47
N CYS A 17 17.79 3.97 -0.33
CA CYS A 17 17.30 3.08 0.74
C CYS A 17 15.83 2.75 0.52
N TYR A 18 15.54 2.00 -0.54
CA TYR A 18 14.17 1.82 -1.03
C TYR A 18 13.32 0.93 -0.13
N ILE A 19 13.87 -0.12 0.43
CA ILE A 19 13.14 -1.00 1.35
C ILE A 19 12.78 -0.24 2.63
N SER A 20 13.70 0.56 3.15
CA SER A 20 13.43 1.40 4.32
C SER A 20 12.35 2.45 4.03
N ALA A 21 12.41 3.07 2.86
CA ALA A 21 11.39 4.04 2.43
C ALA A 21 10.02 3.39 2.33
N LEU A 22 9.94 2.23 1.67
CA LEU A 22 8.70 1.47 1.54
C LEU A 22 8.14 1.06 2.91
N GLY A 23 9.00 0.49 3.77
CA GLY A 23 8.59 0.07 5.11
C GLY A 23 8.01 1.21 5.92
N MET A 24 8.66 2.37 5.92
CA MET A 24 8.15 3.55 6.63
C MET A 24 6.86 4.08 6.01
N ALA A 25 6.76 4.13 4.69
CA ALA A 25 5.54 4.58 4.01
C ALA A 25 4.35 3.69 4.38
N LEU A 26 4.56 2.38 4.46
CA LEU A 26 3.51 1.42 4.81
C LEU A 26 3.02 1.55 6.26
N THR A 27 3.76 2.22 7.14
CA THR A 27 3.32 2.47 8.52
C THR A 27 2.41 3.70 8.64
N LEU A 28 2.41 4.60 7.65
CA LEU A 28 1.63 5.84 7.72
C LEU A 28 0.13 5.61 7.91
N PRO A 29 -0.52 4.66 7.20
CA PRO A 29 -1.94 4.40 7.46
C PRO A 29 -2.23 3.87 8.87
N ASP A 30 -1.28 3.18 9.52
CA ASP A 30 -1.43 2.78 10.93
C ASP A 30 -1.54 4.01 11.83
N ILE A 31 -0.60 4.94 11.66
CA ILE A 31 -0.51 6.16 12.49
C ILE A 31 -1.71 7.07 12.22
N CYS A 32 -1.97 7.35 10.96
CA CYS A 32 -3.04 8.25 10.55
C CYS A 32 -4.44 7.66 10.82
N GLY A 33 -4.61 6.37 10.60
CA GLY A 33 -5.86 5.68 10.89
C GLY A 33 -6.19 5.67 12.36
N LYS A 34 -5.19 5.45 13.21
CA LYS A 34 -5.36 5.52 14.67
C LYS A 34 -5.77 6.93 15.12
N ALA A 35 -5.16 7.95 14.54
CA ALA A 35 -5.47 9.34 14.87
C ALA A 35 -6.88 9.73 14.38
N LYS A 36 -7.28 9.28 13.20
CA LYS A 36 -8.58 9.62 12.60
C LYS A 36 -9.75 8.87 13.24
N TYR A 37 -9.51 7.61 13.63
CA TYR A 37 -10.55 6.73 14.17
C TYR A 37 -10.20 6.24 15.59
N PRO A 38 -10.02 7.16 16.56
CA PRO A 38 -9.56 6.78 17.91
C PRO A 38 -10.57 5.92 18.67
N GLN A 39 -11.85 5.99 18.31
CA GLN A 39 -12.94 5.24 18.94
C GLN A 39 -12.90 3.75 18.58
N TRP A 40 -12.18 3.36 17.54
CA TRP A 40 -12.08 1.95 17.14
C TRP A 40 -11.09 1.21 18.02
N LYS A 41 -11.49 0.03 18.50
CA LYS A 41 -10.68 -0.78 19.41
C LYS A 41 -9.44 -1.33 18.71
N LYS A 42 -8.48 -1.78 19.52
CA LYS A 42 -7.21 -2.36 19.04
C LYS A 42 -7.41 -3.51 18.05
N GLN A 43 -8.44 -4.35 18.24
CA GLN A 43 -8.71 -5.46 17.32
C GLN A 43 -9.11 -4.99 15.90
N ASN A 44 -9.41 -3.72 15.73
CA ASN A 44 -9.80 -3.16 14.44
C ASN A 44 -8.63 -2.45 13.72
N VAL A 45 -7.39 -2.77 14.06
CA VAL A 45 -6.20 -2.15 13.45
C VAL A 45 -6.21 -2.28 11.92
N GLY A 46 -6.48 -3.47 11.41
CA GLY A 46 -6.55 -3.70 9.97
C GLY A 46 -7.67 -2.91 9.29
N LEU A 47 -8.83 -2.79 9.94
CA LEU A 47 -9.94 -2.02 9.42
C LEU A 47 -9.63 -0.53 9.37
N ARG A 48 -9.00 0.01 10.42
CA ARG A 48 -8.59 1.42 10.46
C ARG A 48 -7.58 1.73 9.35
N TYR A 49 -6.60 0.85 9.17
CA TYR A 49 -5.57 0.96 8.15
C TYR A 49 -6.20 1.05 6.76
N LYS A 50 -7.02 0.06 6.43
CA LYS A 50 -7.67 -0.05 5.12
C LYS A 50 -8.62 1.12 4.86
N LYS A 51 -9.41 1.48 5.86
CA LYS A 51 -10.35 2.60 5.74
C LYS A 51 -9.62 3.92 5.50
N TRP A 52 -8.58 4.21 6.27
CA TRP A 52 -7.82 5.45 6.09
C TRP A 52 -7.17 5.49 4.71
N TYR A 53 -6.54 4.40 4.31
CA TYR A 53 -5.88 4.32 3.00
C TYR A 53 -6.90 4.52 1.87
N ASP A 54 -8.01 3.80 1.89
CA ASP A 54 -9.02 3.89 0.83
C ASP A 54 -9.63 5.30 0.75
N GLU A 55 -9.85 5.94 1.89
CA GLU A 55 -10.47 7.26 1.96
C GLU A 55 -9.54 8.38 1.47
N TYR A 56 -8.26 8.33 1.80
CA TYR A 56 -7.32 9.43 1.54
C TYR A 56 -6.36 9.19 0.38
N ILE A 57 -6.09 7.94 0.02
CA ILE A 57 -5.11 7.60 -1.02
C ILE A 57 -5.75 6.71 -2.08
N GLY A 58 -6.34 5.60 -1.67
CA GLY A 58 -6.79 4.54 -2.56
C GLY A 58 -7.86 4.97 -3.56
N PHE A 59 -8.66 5.97 -3.23
CA PHE A 59 -9.68 6.47 -4.15
C PHE A 59 -9.08 7.01 -5.45
N ARG A 60 -7.82 7.46 -5.42
CA ARG A 60 -7.10 7.96 -6.59
C ARG A 60 -6.59 6.82 -7.47
N GLU A 61 -6.48 5.63 -6.90
CA GLU A 61 -5.97 4.45 -7.60
C GLU A 61 -7.08 3.69 -8.32
N ILE A 62 -8.34 3.97 -8.02
CA ILE A 62 -9.47 3.27 -8.64
C ILE A 62 -9.54 3.66 -10.12
N PRO A 63 -9.46 2.67 -11.05
CA PRO A 63 -9.55 2.94 -12.47
C PRO A 63 -10.89 3.58 -12.85
N SER A 64 -10.85 4.49 -13.82
CA SER A 64 -12.04 5.15 -14.36
C SER A 64 -12.11 4.96 -15.88
N GLY A 65 -13.31 5.11 -16.44
CA GLY A 65 -13.55 4.97 -17.88
C GLY A 65 -14.20 3.63 -18.25
N PRO A 66 -14.33 3.35 -19.58
CA PRO A 66 -14.93 2.11 -20.05
C PRO A 66 -14.18 0.88 -19.56
N HIS A 67 -14.92 -0.12 -19.09
CA HIS A 67 -14.36 -1.39 -18.56
C HIS A 67 -13.45 -1.21 -17.35
N SER A 68 -13.58 -0.10 -16.62
CA SER A 68 -12.75 0.17 -15.45
C SER A 68 -12.87 -0.87 -14.35
N GLU A 69 -14.04 -1.53 -14.25
CA GLU A 69 -14.30 -2.58 -13.27
C GLU A 69 -13.46 -3.85 -13.49
N ASP A 70 -12.88 -4.00 -14.68
CA ASP A 70 -12.01 -5.15 -15.00
C ASP A 70 -10.54 -4.92 -14.61
N PHE A 71 -10.19 -3.70 -14.24
CA PHE A 71 -8.81 -3.35 -13.91
C PHE A 71 -8.55 -3.39 -12.41
N SER A 72 -7.40 -3.96 -12.04
CA SER A 72 -6.93 -3.96 -10.65
C SER A 72 -6.45 -2.58 -10.22
N TYR A 73 -6.46 -2.35 -8.93
CA TYR A 73 -5.88 -1.15 -8.33
C TYR A 73 -5.31 -1.46 -6.96
N LEU A 74 -4.47 -0.56 -6.48
CA LEU A 74 -3.82 -0.69 -5.17
C LEU A 74 -4.82 -0.28 -4.08
N SER A 75 -5.61 -1.25 -3.63
CA SER A 75 -6.62 -1.05 -2.58
C SER A 75 -6.01 -1.10 -1.19
N GLY A 76 -6.79 -0.68 -0.19
CA GLY A 76 -6.38 -0.78 1.21
C GLY A 76 -6.07 -2.21 1.64
N GLU A 77 -6.81 -3.19 1.13
CA GLU A 77 -6.54 -4.61 1.41
C GLU A 77 -5.18 -5.05 0.86
N VAL A 78 -4.84 -4.63 -0.36
CA VAL A 78 -3.57 -4.96 -1.01
C VAL A 78 -2.42 -4.32 -0.24
N VAL A 79 -2.53 -3.04 0.08
CA VAL A 79 -1.48 -2.31 0.81
C VAL A 79 -1.30 -2.86 2.21
N TYR A 80 -2.39 -3.20 2.89
CA TYR A 80 -2.32 -3.82 4.22
C TYR A 80 -1.65 -5.20 4.18
N SER A 81 -1.94 -6.00 3.15
CA SER A 81 -1.28 -7.29 2.95
C SER A 81 0.22 -7.11 2.70
N LEU A 82 0.58 -6.17 1.84
CA LEU A 82 1.99 -5.83 1.57
C LEU A 82 2.71 -5.39 2.85
N ARG A 83 2.08 -4.52 3.64
CA ARG A 83 2.61 -4.07 4.93
C ARG A 83 2.90 -5.25 5.87
N ASN A 84 1.95 -6.17 5.99
CA ASN A 84 2.10 -7.32 6.87
C ASN A 84 3.21 -8.27 6.39
N CYS A 85 3.28 -8.53 5.09
CA CYS A 85 4.33 -9.39 4.53
C CYS A 85 5.70 -8.76 4.70
N LEU A 86 5.85 -7.47 4.44
CA LEU A 86 7.14 -6.81 4.58
C LEU A 86 7.61 -6.73 6.03
N LEU A 87 6.73 -6.31 6.95
CA LEU A 87 7.11 -6.09 8.35
C LEU A 87 7.26 -7.39 9.16
N HIS A 88 6.49 -8.42 8.84
CA HIS A 88 6.51 -9.68 9.60
C HIS A 88 7.34 -10.78 8.95
N GLN A 89 7.47 -10.78 7.63
CA GLN A 89 8.18 -11.82 6.88
C GLN A 89 9.42 -11.29 6.16
N GLY A 90 9.61 -9.99 6.12
CA GLY A 90 10.73 -9.36 5.43
C GLY A 90 10.68 -9.43 3.92
N THR A 91 9.52 -9.74 3.34
CA THR A 91 9.34 -9.85 1.89
C THR A 91 8.24 -8.89 1.41
N PRO A 92 8.50 -8.09 0.35
CA PRO A 92 7.47 -7.22 -0.23
C PRO A 92 6.51 -8.05 -1.10
N ASN A 93 5.69 -8.84 -0.47
CA ASN A 93 4.75 -9.74 -1.13
C ASN A 93 3.31 -9.45 -0.73
N ILE A 94 2.36 -10.09 -1.39
CA ILE A 94 0.93 -9.93 -1.15
C ILE A 94 0.31 -11.30 -0.94
N ASP A 95 -0.47 -11.43 0.13
CA ASP A 95 -1.22 -12.66 0.39
C ASP A 95 -2.61 -12.54 -0.23
N ASN A 96 -2.81 -13.19 -1.37
CA ASN A 96 -4.09 -13.18 -2.09
C ASN A 96 -5.28 -13.65 -1.26
N ASN A 97 -5.04 -14.53 -0.29
CA ASN A 97 -6.10 -15.06 0.56
C ASN A 97 -6.70 -13.99 1.48
N LYS A 98 -5.99 -12.89 1.70
CA LYS A 98 -6.43 -11.77 2.53
C LYS A 98 -7.18 -10.70 1.74
N ILE A 99 -7.30 -10.84 0.42
CA ILE A 99 -7.92 -9.85 -0.44
C ILE A 99 -9.31 -10.34 -0.85
N THR A 100 -10.35 -9.61 -0.45
CA THR A 100 -11.74 -9.96 -0.76
C THR A 100 -12.20 -9.41 -2.11
N GLU A 101 -11.70 -8.24 -2.52
CA GLU A 101 -11.99 -7.66 -3.83
C GLU A 101 -11.31 -8.49 -4.92
N LYS A 102 -12.10 -9.27 -5.64
CA LYS A 102 -11.60 -10.26 -6.60
C LYS A 102 -10.66 -9.66 -7.65
N ARG A 103 -11.00 -8.49 -8.18
CA ARG A 103 -10.17 -7.81 -9.21
C ARG A 103 -8.84 -7.30 -8.68
N CYS A 104 -8.68 -7.17 -7.36
CA CYS A 104 -7.46 -6.70 -6.71
C CYS A 104 -6.55 -7.82 -6.24
N LYS A 105 -6.90 -9.09 -6.50
CA LYS A 105 -6.04 -10.23 -6.16
C LYS A 105 -4.81 -10.22 -7.05
N MET A 106 -3.63 -10.30 -6.44
CA MET A 106 -2.33 -10.21 -7.10
C MET A 106 -1.40 -11.27 -6.56
N ASP A 107 -0.48 -11.74 -7.40
CA ASP A 107 0.49 -12.76 -6.99
C ASP A 107 1.74 -12.14 -6.37
N TYR A 108 2.13 -10.97 -6.85
CA TYR A 108 3.34 -10.30 -6.35
C TYR A 108 3.28 -8.80 -6.59
N PHE A 109 4.19 -8.10 -5.93
CA PHE A 109 4.34 -6.65 -6.01
C PHE A 109 5.76 -6.32 -6.47
N ILE A 110 5.88 -5.42 -7.43
CA ILE A 110 7.16 -4.91 -7.91
C ILE A 110 7.17 -3.40 -7.73
N LEU A 111 8.20 -2.90 -7.06
CA LEU A 111 8.44 -1.48 -6.94
C LEU A 111 9.44 -1.04 -8.01
N VAL A 112 9.00 -0.20 -8.92
CA VAL A 112 9.85 0.37 -9.97
C VAL A 112 10.19 1.80 -9.61
N ILE A 113 11.47 2.14 -9.65
CA ILE A 113 11.96 3.46 -9.30
C ILE A 113 12.63 4.10 -10.50
N ASN A 114 12.10 5.25 -10.92
CA ASN A 114 12.70 6.05 -11.98
C ASN A 114 13.56 7.15 -11.38
N LYS A 115 14.87 6.94 -11.39
CA LYS A 115 15.83 7.86 -10.78
C LYS A 115 15.94 9.19 -11.52
N ASP A 116 15.76 9.19 -12.85
CA ASP A 116 15.92 10.38 -13.67
C ASP A 116 14.83 11.42 -13.41
N GLU A 117 13.64 10.97 -13.08
CA GLU A 117 12.49 11.82 -12.82
C GLU A 117 12.06 11.82 -11.35
N HIS A 118 12.76 11.09 -10.49
CA HIS A 118 12.41 10.87 -9.08
C HIS A 118 10.97 10.36 -8.90
N ILE A 119 10.47 9.63 -9.89
CA ILE A 119 9.13 9.05 -9.87
C ILE A 119 9.21 7.61 -9.40
N ILE A 120 8.36 7.26 -8.44
CA ILE A 120 8.20 5.89 -7.98
C ILE A 120 6.89 5.37 -8.54
N SER A 121 6.96 4.25 -9.26
CA SER A 121 5.79 3.58 -9.83
C SER A 121 5.67 2.18 -9.25
N SER A 122 4.45 1.73 -9.02
CA SER A 122 4.17 0.34 -8.70
C SER A 122 3.54 -0.34 -9.89
N GLU A 123 4.03 -1.54 -10.22
CA GLU A 123 3.45 -2.37 -11.26
C GLU A 123 2.83 -3.62 -10.63
N PHE A 124 1.74 -4.07 -11.21
CA PHE A 124 0.99 -5.21 -10.71
C PHE A 124 0.98 -6.31 -11.74
N ALA A 125 1.31 -7.53 -11.32
CA ALA A 125 1.11 -8.70 -12.13
C ALA A 125 -0.11 -9.45 -11.61
N LEU A 126 -1.01 -9.75 -12.52
CA LEU A 126 -2.22 -10.51 -12.23
C LEU A 126 -2.03 -11.96 -12.63
N ASN A 127 -2.53 -12.86 -11.80
CA ASN A 127 -2.65 -14.25 -12.20
C ASN A 127 -3.90 -14.39 -13.04
N HIS A 128 -3.70 -14.65 -14.33
CA HIS A 128 -4.81 -14.86 -15.27
C HIS A 128 -5.16 -16.36 -15.44
N ASP A 129 -4.50 -17.22 -14.71
CA ASP A 129 -4.80 -18.66 -14.74
C ASP A 129 -6.05 -18.93 -13.92
N GLY A 130 -7.07 -18.67 -14.53
CA GLY A 130 -8.43 -18.91 -14.25
C GLY A 130 -9.02 -19.21 -12.97
#